data_20ddbd5d05ac4acfde2c952b6debc8f0
#
_entry.id   20ddbd5d05ac4acfde2c952b6debc8f0
#
_cell.length_a   1.000
_cell.length_b   1.000
_cell.length_c   1.000
_cell.angle_alpha   90.00
_cell.angle_beta   90.00
_cell.angle_gamma   90.00
#
_symmetry.space_group_name_H-M   'P 1'
#
loop_
_entity.id
_entity.type
_entity.pdbx_description
1 polymer ?
#
loop_
_entity_poly.entity_id
_entity_poly.type
_entity_poly.pdbx_seq_one_letter_code
_entity_poly.pdbx_strand_id
1 'polypeptide(L)'
;QEYLIEAFSDHFFNVPFDSVLKEYNRVLGATIGTKGVGEKRLRELHDLGYLPLQVRAVPEGTRTNIKVPQIEISNTHPNFVWLVNTIETMLSCTMWHTQVSAEVGYRYRKIVNEYAERTCDDNVVRARLLGDFSMRGQESVESATKSAAAFCLSFLNTATVPAILWLEHNYNCDCSKEPVAYGALSTEHSVMCSNFAVDGDEVTQIRRLLC
;
A
#
# COMPACT_ATOMS: atom_id res chain seq x y z
N GLN A 1 -1.80 -9.95 -4.94
CA GLN A 1 -1.81 -10.91 -6.05
C GLN A 1 -1.82 -10.19 -7.39
N GLU A 2 -2.73 -9.28 -7.62
CA GLU A 2 -2.89 -8.47 -8.84
C GLU A 2 -1.60 -7.75 -9.23
N TYR A 3 -0.98 -7.02 -8.30
CA TYR A 3 0.32 -6.38 -8.52
C TYR A 3 1.40 -7.32 -9.08
N LEU A 4 1.50 -8.56 -8.59
CA LEU A 4 2.47 -9.52 -9.13
C LEU A 4 2.10 -9.96 -10.54
N ILE A 5 0.83 -10.18 -10.81
CA ILE A 5 0.34 -10.58 -12.13
C ILE A 5 0.64 -9.47 -13.14
N GLU A 6 0.31 -8.23 -12.82
CA GLU A 6 0.59 -7.06 -13.67
C GLU A 6 2.08 -6.88 -13.90
N ALA A 7 2.89 -6.85 -12.83
CA ALA A 7 4.34 -6.64 -12.93
C ALA A 7 5.02 -7.72 -13.79
N PHE A 8 4.65 -8.99 -13.65
CA PHE A 8 5.18 -10.07 -14.48
C PHE A 8 4.62 -10.04 -15.90
N SER A 9 3.37 -9.66 -16.09
CA SER A 9 2.80 -9.49 -17.43
C SER A 9 3.52 -8.39 -18.20
N ASP A 10 3.66 -7.21 -17.61
CA ASP A 10 4.16 -6.02 -18.29
C ASP A 10 5.69 -6.05 -18.51
N HIS A 11 6.43 -6.64 -17.57
CA HIS A 11 7.90 -6.57 -17.60
C HIS A 11 8.60 -7.89 -17.92
N PHE A 12 7.86 -8.98 -18.03
CA PHE A 12 8.42 -10.30 -18.33
C PHE A 12 7.67 -11.04 -19.45
N PHE A 13 6.39 -11.36 -19.28
CA PHE A 13 5.67 -12.21 -20.24
C PHE A 13 5.33 -11.50 -21.55
N ASN A 14 4.97 -10.22 -21.53
CA ASN A 14 4.61 -9.43 -22.71
C ASN A 14 5.81 -8.74 -23.38
N VAL A 15 7.03 -8.95 -22.85
CA VAL A 15 8.26 -8.41 -23.41
C VAL A 15 8.97 -9.48 -24.20
N PRO A 16 9.57 -9.19 -25.38
CA PRO A 16 10.37 -10.17 -26.12
C PRO A 16 11.47 -10.78 -25.23
N PHE A 17 11.54 -12.10 -25.17
CA PHE A 17 12.45 -12.81 -24.26
C PHE A 17 13.91 -12.40 -24.44
N ASP A 18 14.36 -12.14 -25.65
CA ASP A 18 15.73 -11.72 -25.91
C ASP A 18 16.08 -10.38 -25.26
N SER A 19 15.09 -9.49 -25.09
CA SER A 19 15.26 -8.22 -24.37
C SER A 19 15.41 -8.46 -22.87
N VAL A 20 14.57 -9.32 -22.30
CA VAL A 20 14.66 -9.75 -20.90
C VAL A 20 16.02 -10.40 -20.63
N LEU A 21 16.41 -11.34 -21.47
CA LEU A 21 17.67 -12.07 -21.34
C LEU A 21 18.90 -11.17 -21.46
N LYS A 22 18.87 -10.21 -22.36
CA LYS A 22 19.95 -9.21 -22.54
C LYS A 22 20.17 -8.42 -21.25
N GLU A 23 19.11 -7.94 -20.66
CA GLU A 23 19.18 -7.15 -19.43
C GLU A 23 19.60 -8.03 -18.23
N TYR A 24 19.01 -9.21 -18.10
CA TYR A 24 19.38 -10.20 -17.08
C TYR A 24 20.88 -10.53 -17.13
N ASN A 25 21.40 -10.88 -18.30
CA ASN A 25 22.82 -11.22 -18.48
C ASN A 25 23.74 -10.01 -18.26
N ARG A 26 23.29 -8.80 -18.60
CA ARG A 26 24.03 -7.57 -18.32
C ARG A 26 24.23 -7.37 -16.82
N VAL A 27 23.16 -7.49 -16.06
CA VAL A 27 23.17 -7.29 -14.60
C VAL A 27 23.97 -8.41 -13.91
N LEU A 28 23.69 -9.68 -14.20
CA LEU A 28 24.40 -10.80 -13.58
C LEU A 28 25.89 -10.82 -13.96
N GLY A 29 26.21 -10.49 -15.21
CA GLY A 29 27.61 -10.39 -15.65
C GLY A 29 28.39 -9.31 -14.91
N ALA A 30 27.74 -8.18 -14.60
CA ALA A 30 28.35 -7.07 -13.87
C ALA A 30 28.43 -7.30 -12.35
N THR A 31 27.50 -8.06 -11.77
CA THR A 31 27.38 -8.20 -10.29
C THR A 31 28.05 -9.47 -9.78
N ILE A 32 27.71 -10.62 -10.32
CA ILE A 32 28.22 -11.93 -9.83
C ILE A 32 29.14 -12.65 -10.82
N GLY A 33 29.46 -12.01 -11.95
CA GLY A 33 30.43 -12.52 -12.93
C GLY A 33 29.93 -13.71 -13.75
N THR A 34 28.66 -14.08 -13.68
CA THR A 34 28.08 -15.24 -14.39
C THR A 34 27.19 -14.77 -15.53
N LYS A 35 27.36 -15.39 -16.71
CA LYS A 35 26.51 -15.22 -17.88
C LYS A 35 25.77 -16.51 -18.20
N GLY A 36 24.51 -16.43 -18.60
CA GLY A 36 23.72 -17.59 -19.00
C GLY A 36 23.21 -18.45 -17.83
N VAL A 37 23.57 -18.14 -16.59
CA VAL A 37 23.04 -18.85 -15.41
C VAL A 37 21.55 -18.57 -15.27
N GLY A 38 20.75 -19.62 -15.28
CA GLY A 38 19.29 -19.51 -15.16
C GLY A 38 18.55 -19.21 -16.47
N GLU A 39 19.25 -18.96 -17.59
CA GLU A 39 18.62 -18.65 -18.88
C GLU A 39 17.56 -19.68 -19.28
N LYS A 40 17.89 -20.98 -19.20
CA LYS A 40 16.95 -22.04 -19.53
C LYS A 40 15.68 -21.97 -18.69
N ARG A 41 15.81 -21.73 -17.38
CA ARG A 41 14.67 -21.63 -16.46
C ARG A 41 13.81 -20.41 -16.74
N LEU A 42 14.44 -19.28 -17.07
CA LEU A 42 13.72 -18.06 -17.43
C LEU A 42 12.98 -18.23 -18.75
N ARG A 43 13.60 -18.88 -19.74
CA ARG A 43 12.97 -19.18 -21.03
C ARG A 43 11.76 -20.09 -20.84
N GLU A 44 11.92 -21.19 -20.10
CA GLU A 44 10.82 -22.11 -19.81
C GLU A 44 9.65 -21.41 -19.10
N LEU A 45 9.94 -20.47 -18.19
CA LEU A 45 8.90 -19.68 -17.51
C LEU A 45 8.24 -18.69 -18.47
N HIS A 46 9.02 -18.01 -19.30
CA HIS A 46 8.51 -17.08 -20.29
C HIS A 46 7.62 -17.78 -21.32
N ASP A 47 8.04 -18.94 -21.81
CA ASP A 47 7.31 -19.76 -22.77
C ASP A 47 6.00 -20.32 -22.15
N LEU A 48 5.99 -20.54 -20.84
CA LEU A 48 4.78 -20.93 -20.09
C LEU A 48 3.73 -19.82 -20.06
N GLY A 49 4.14 -18.55 -20.04
CA GLY A 49 3.27 -17.38 -20.15
C GLY A 49 2.49 -16.99 -18.90
N TYR A 50 2.72 -17.66 -17.76
CA TYR A 50 2.08 -17.32 -16.47
C TYR A 50 2.94 -17.77 -15.28
N LEU A 51 2.65 -17.26 -14.09
CA LEU A 51 3.28 -17.72 -12.85
C LEU A 51 2.64 -19.02 -12.35
N PRO A 52 3.34 -20.17 -12.38
CA PRO A 52 2.79 -21.45 -11.93
C PRO A 52 2.77 -21.55 -10.39
N LEU A 53 2.01 -20.65 -9.77
CA LEU A 53 1.90 -20.51 -8.32
C LEU A 53 0.44 -20.58 -7.88
N GLN A 54 0.22 -21.20 -6.73
CA GLN A 54 -1.01 -21.09 -5.98
C GLN A 54 -0.75 -20.22 -4.75
N VAL A 55 -1.56 -19.18 -4.59
CA VAL A 55 -1.53 -18.30 -3.42
C VAL A 55 -2.82 -18.49 -2.63
N ARG A 56 -2.68 -18.81 -1.36
CA ARG A 56 -3.78 -18.86 -0.39
C ARG A 56 -3.53 -17.81 0.67
N ALA A 57 -4.52 -17.02 0.99
CA ALA A 57 -4.40 -15.99 2.01
C ALA A 57 -5.65 -15.96 2.88
N VAL A 58 -5.52 -15.48 4.11
CA VAL A 58 -6.67 -15.06 4.90
C VAL A 58 -7.31 -13.84 4.25
N PRO A 59 -8.63 -13.61 4.44
CA PRO A 59 -9.28 -12.40 3.94
C PRO A 59 -8.54 -11.15 4.41
N GLU A 60 -8.44 -10.14 3.54
CA GLU A 60 -7.82 -8.85 3.87
C GLU A 60 -8.51 -8.21 5.07
N GLY A 61 -7.75 -7.47 5.88
CA GLY A 61 -8.23 -6.91 7.15
C GLY A 61 -8.32 -7.91 8.31
N THR A 62 -8.10 -9.22 8.07
CA THR A 62 -8.08 -10.22 9.12
C THR A 62 -6.81 -10.10 9.96
N ARG A 63 -6.98 -9.94 11.28
CA ARG A 63 -5.87 -10.01 12.24
C ARG A 63 -5.62 -11.45 12.66
N THR A 64 -4.37 -11.87 12.58
CA THR A 64 -3.93 -13.19 13.04
C THR A 64 -2.98 -13.06 14.24
N ASN A 65 -2.85 -14.12 15.01
CA ASN A 65 -1.83 -14.20 16.06
C ASN A 65 -0.43 -14.30 15.43
N ILE A 66 0.58 -13.87 16.20
CA ILE A 66 1.99 -14.07 15.83
C ILE A 66 2.24 -15.55 15.54
N LYS A 67 3.03 -15.86 14.52
CA LYS A 67 3.38 -17.20 14.02
C LYS A 67 2.24 -17.94 13.30
N VAL A 68 1.09 -17.31 13.08
CA VAL A 68 0.06 -17.87 12.19
C VAL A 68 0.32 -17.35 10.77
N PRO A 69 0.54 -18.23 9.78
CA PRO A 69 0.73 -17.82 8.39
C PRO A 69 -0.49 -17.06 7.88
N GLN A 70 -0.26 -15.89 7.29
CA GLN A 70 -1.32 -15.10 6.66
C GLN A 70 -1.44 -15.43 5.17
N ILE A 71 -0.32 -15.86 4.57
CA ILE A 71 -0.21 -16.23 3.16
C ILE A 71 0.59 -17.50 3.05
N GLU A 72 0.12 -18.40 2.21
CA GLU A 72 0.79 -19.62 1.78
C GLU A 72 0.96 -19.58 0.27
N ILE A 73 2.18 -19.87 -0.20
CA ILE A 73 2.49 -19.90 -1.62
C ILE A 73 3.10 -21.25 -1.95
N SER A 74 2.56 -21.91 -2.96
CA SER A 74 3.04 -23.19 -3.44
C SER A 74 3.17 -23.22 -4.95
N ASN A 75 4.10 -24.01 -5.45
CA ASN A 75 4.22 -24.27 -6.89
C ASN A 75 3.12 -25.17 -7.38
N THR A 76 2.64 -24.90 -8.58
CA THR A 76 1.70 -25.77 -9.31
C THR A 76 2.35 -26.57 -10.42
N HIS A 77 3.67 -26.36 -10.68
CA HIS A 77 4.40 -27.05 -11.73
C HIS A 77 5.80 -27.46 -11.26
N PRO A 78 6.21 -28.74 -11.40
CA PRO A 78 7.44 -29.26 -10.80
C PRO A 78 8.73 -28.60 -11.29
N ASN A 79 8.77 -28.07 -12.50
CA ASN A 79 9.97 -27.42 -13.06
C ASN A 79 10.27 -26.04 -12.45
N PHE A 80 9.31 -25.45 -11.69
CA PHE A 80 9.41 -24.08 -11.20
C PHE A 80 9.46 -23.96 -9.66
N VAL A 81 9.94 -24.99 -8.98
CA VAL A 81 10.08 -24.99 -7.51
C VAL A 81 10.95 -23.85 -6.98
N TRP A 82 11.89 -23.36 -7.79
CA TRP A 82 12.75 -22.23 -7.48
C TRP A 82 11.99 -20.88 -7.41
N LEU A 83 10.83 -20.78 -8.05
CA LEU A 83 10.10 -19.52 -8.21
C LEU A 83 9.54 -18.98 -6.89
N VAL A 84 9.03 -19.85 -5.99
CA VAL A 84 8.52 -19.44 -4.68
C VAL A 84 9.57 -18.68 -3.90
N ASN A 85 10.79 -19.25 -3.81
CA ASN A 85 11.90 -18.63 -3.11
C ASN A 85 12.30 -17.28 -3.72
N THR A 86 12.24 -17.17 -5.04
CA THR A 86 12.57 -15.94 -5.76
C THR A 86 11.55 -14.83 -5.49
N ILE A 87 10.26 -15.17 -5.40
CA ILE A 87 9.17 -14.22 -5.20
C ILE A 87 9.02 -13.80 -3.72
N GLU A 88 9.46 -14.61 -2.77
CA GLU A 88 9.33 -14.36 -1.34
C GLU A 88 9.74 -12.93 -0.93
N THR A 89 10.93 -12.51 -1.35
CA THR A 89 11.45 -11.18 -1.00
C THR A 89 10.60 -10.04 -1.59
N MET A 90 10.14 -10.19 -2.82
CA MET A 90 9.28 -9.19 -3.46
C MET A 90 7.94 -9.06 -2.74
N LEU A 91 7.35 -10.18 -2.37
CA LEU A 91 6.10 -10.20 -1.61
C LEU A 91 6.25 -9.58 -0.23
N SER A 92 7.28 -9.97 0.50
CA SER A 92 7.57 -9.42 1.82
C SER A 92 7.76 -7.91 1.76
N CYS A 93 8.56 -7.43 0.81
CA CYS A 93 8.79 -6.01 0.59
C CYS A 93 7.48 -5.22 0.29
N THR A 94 6.60 -5.82 -0.51
CA THR A 94 5.34 -5.17 -0.90
C THR A 94 4.32 -5.13 0.24
N MET A 95 4.34 -6.11 1.14
CA MET A 95 3.26 -6.34 2.09
C MET A 95 3.53 -5.82 3.50
N TRP A 96 4.77 -5.93 3.99
CA TRP A 96 5.06 -5.71 5.41
C TRP A 96 4.69 -4.30 5.89
N HIS A 97 5.00 -3.27 5.12
CA HIS A 97 4.70 -1.88 5.49
C HIS A 97 3.19 -1.63 5.55
N THR A 98 2.46 -2.12 4.56
CA THR A 98 0.99 -2.05 4.50
C THR A 98 0.36 -2.74 5.71
N GLN A 99 0.85 -3.93 6.07
CA GLN A 99 0.39 -4.67 7.25
C GLN A 99 0.68 -3.93 8.56
N VAL A 100 1.86 -3.32 8.68
CA VAL A 100 2.22 -2.52 9.85
C VAL A 100 1.30 -1.29 9.97
N SER A 101 1.03 -0.61 8.87
CA SER A 101 0.12 0.54 8.85
C SER A 101 -1.31 0.17 9.26
N ALA A 102 -1.81 -0.97 8.78
CA ALA A 102 -3.10 -1.52 9.20
C ALA A 102 -3.15 -1.82 10.70
N GLU A 103 -2.11 -2.47 11.24
CA GLU A 103 -2.04 -2.80 12.67
C GLU A 103 -1.91 -1.55 13.54
N VAL A 104 -1.14 -0.55 13.12
CA VAL A 104 -1.03 0.75 13.80
C VAL A 104 -2.39 1.43 13.83
N GLY A 105 -3.08 1.53 12.69
CA GLY A 105 -4.43 2.08 12.61
C GLY A 105 -5.40 1.37 13.54
N TYR A 106 -5.38 0.04 13.57
CA TYR A 106 -6.21 -0.77 14.47
C TYR A 106 -5.93 -0.46 15.96
N ARG A 107 -4.65 -0.37 16.36
CA ARG A 107 -4.29 -0.05 17.74
C ARG A 107 -4.76 1.32 18.17
N TYR A 108 -4.59 2.31 17.31
CA TYR A 108 -5.14 3.64 17.55
C TYR A 108 -6.66 3.62 17.63
N ARG A 109 -7.34 2.88 16.75
CA ARG A 109 -8.79 2.76 16.77
C ARG A 109 -9.30 2.16 18.08
N LYS A 110 -8.60 1.17 18.63
CA LYS A 110 -8.92 0.57 19.93
C LYS A 110 -8.86 1.62 21.05
N ILE A 111 -7.80 2.41 21.08
CA ILE A 111 -7.64 3.50 22.07
C ILE A 111 -8.75 4.55 21.89
N VAL A 112 -8.97 4.99 20.67
CA VAL A 112 -10.03 5.98 20.37
C VAL A 112 -11.40 5.46 20.81
N ASN A 113 -11.73 4.22 20.55
CA ASN A 113 -13.01 3.65 20.96
C ASN A 113 -13.17 3.63 22.48
N GLU A 114 -12.12 3.27 23.23
CA GLU A 114 -12.13 3.25 24.70
C GLU A 114 -12.49 4.62 25.29
N TYR A 115 -11.91 5.70 24.75
CA TYR A 115 -12.19 7.05 25.22
C TYR A 115 -13.51 7.61 24.64
N ALA A 116 -13.81 7.30 23.40
CA ALA A 116 -15.01 7.77 22.72
C ALA A 116 -16.30 7.17 23.32
N GLU A 117 -16.27 5.97 23.87
CA GLU A 117 -17.39 5.37 24.61
C GLU A 117 -17.87 6.25 25.76
N ARG A 118 -17.00 7.10 26.29
CA ARG A 118 -17.29 8.03 27.38
C ARG A 118 -17.67 9.43 26.93
N THR A 119 -17.41 9.78 25.68
CA THR A 119 -17.49 11.17 25.20
C THR A 119 -18.22 11.34 23.87
N CYS A 120 -18.49 10.27 23.13
CA CYS A 120 -19.04 10.36 21.79
C CYS A 120 -19.81 9.09 21.40
N ASP A 121 -21.10 9.24 21.11
CA ASP A 121 -21.96 8.11 20.70
C ASP A 121 -21.96 7.86 19.19
N ASP A 122 -21.36 8.73 18.38
CA ASP A 122 -21.38 8.66 16.93
C ASP A 122 -20.18 7.86 16.38
N ASN A 123 -20.46 6.71 15.79
CA ASN A 123 -19.44 5.86 15.14
C ASN A 123 -18.80 6.51 13.90
N VAL A 124 -19.52 7.37 13.19
CA VAL A 124 -18.99 8.10 12.03
C VAL A 124 -17.94 9.11 12.49
N VAL A 125 -18.24 9.84 13.59
CA VAL A 125 -17.27 10.74 14.21
C VAL A 125 -16.04 9.96 14.66
N ARG A 126 -16.21 8.83 15.34
CA ARG A 126 -15.10 7.96 15.79
C ARG A 126 -14.21 7.53 14.64
N ALA A 127 -14.80 7.21 13.49
CA ALA A 127 -14.07 6.81 12.30
C ALA A 127 -13.24 7.94 11.67
N ARG A 128 -13.54 9.21 11.99
CA ARG A 128 -12.89 10.40 11.44
C ARG A 128 -11.93 11.11 12.41
N LEU A 129 -11.87 10.67 13.68
CA LEU A 129 -11.10 11.37 14.72
C LEU A 129 -9.60 11.41 14.46
N LEU A 130 -9.04 10.39 13.82
CA LEU A 130 -7.63 10.37 13.42
C LEU A 130 -7.52 10.35 11.90
N GLY A 131 -6.67 11.22 11.39
CA GLY A 131 -6.33 11.32 9.97
C GLY A 131 -4.89 10.91 9.71
N ASP A 132 -4.67 10.26 8.57
CA ASP A 132 -3.33 9.96 8.08
C ASP A 132 -2.74 11.18 7.36
N PHE A 133 -1.62 11.70 7.87
CA PHE A 133 -0.82 12.79 7.29
C PHE A 133 0.60 12.35 6.98
N SER A 134 0.83 11.05 6.87
CA SER A 134 2.16 10.46 6.77
C SER A 134 2.82 10.57 5.39
N MET A 135 2.09 10.97 4.34
CA MET A 135 2.59 10.97 2.96
C MET A 135 3.94 11.67 2.81
N ARG A 136 4.10 12.84 3.43
CA ARG A 136 5.34 13.63 3.36
C ARG A 136 6.54 13.00 4.08
N GLY A 137 6.34 11.94 4.85
CA GLY A 137 7.38 11.18 5.55
C GLY A 137 7.63 9.79 4.97
N GLN A 138 6.99 9.44 3.86
CA GLN A 138 7.13 8.14 3.19
C GLN A 138 8.24 8.17 2.14
N GLU A 139 8.77 7.01 1.79
CA GLU A 139 9.85 6.86 0.81
C GLU A 139 9.41 7.10 -0.65
N SER A 140 8.15 6.83 -0.96
CA SER A 140 7.58 7.01 -2.30
C SER A 140 6.07 7.26 -2.24
N VAL A 141 5.50 7.75 -3.35
CA VAL A 141 4.06 7.95 -3.50
C VAL A 141 3.31 6.62 -3.39
N GLU A 142 3.85 5.54 -3.96
CA GLU A 142 3.25 4.20 -3.89
C GLU A 142 3.22 3.68 -2.44
N SER A 143 4.31 3.85 -1.71
CA SER A 143 4.40 3.48 -0.30
C SER A 143 3.38 4.25 0.54
N ALA A 144 3.30 5.56 0.36
CA ALA A 144 2.32 6.42 1.02
C ALA A 144 0.88 6.02 0.70
N THR A 145 0.60 5.76 -0.57
CA THR A 145 -0.73 5.35 -1.07
C THR A 145 -1.20 4.07 -0.38
N LYS A 146 -0.37 3.02 -0.39
CA LYS A 146 -0.71 1.73 0.23
C LYS A 146 -0.80 1.82 1.75
N SER A 147 0.08 2.58 2.38
CA SER A 147 0.07 2.82 3.82
C SER A 147 -1.22 3.51 4.27
N ALA A 148 -1.61 4.59 3.58
CA ALA A 148 -2.84 5.32 3.86
C ALA A 148 -4.09 4.47 3.58
N ALA A 149 -4.12 3.71 2.49
CA ALA A 149 -5.21 2.78 2.19
C ALA A 149 -5.38 1.74 3.29
N ALA A 150 -4.28 1.19 3.81
CA ALA A 150 -4.32 0.24 4.93
C ALA A 150 -4.79 0.90 6.24
N PHE A 151 -4.44 2.16 6.48
CA PHE A 151 -4.93 2.92 7.63
C PHE A 151 -6.45 3.14 7.55
N CYS A 152 -7.00 3.25 6.34
CA CYS A 152 -8.44 3.38 6.10
C CYS A 152 -9.27 2.16 6.52
N LEU A 153 -8.67 1.01 6.79
CA LEU A 153 -9.35 -0.11 7.47
C LEU A 153 -9.84 0.26 8.88
N SER A 154 -9.24 1.26 9.50
CA SER A 154 -9.56 1.67 10.87
C SER A 154 -10.14 3.08 10.96
N PHE A 155 -9.65 4.01 10.14
CA PHE A 155 -10.06 5.41 10.15
C PHE A 155 -10.32 5.91 8.74
N LEU A 156 -11.47 6.50 8.53
CA LEU A 156 -11.88 7.07 7.24
C LEU A 156 -11.43 8.53 7.10
N ASN A 157 -10.18 8.84 7.45
CA ASN A 157 -9.66 10.20 7.34
C ASN A 157 -8.20 10.14 6.89
N THR A 158 -7.91 10.70 5.72
CA THR A 158 -6.56 10.77 5.17
C THR A 158 -6.35 12.05 4.37
N ALA A 159 -5.14 12.61 4.46
CA ALA A 159 -4.67 13.66 3.57
C ALA A 159 -3.95 13.09 2.33
N THR A 160 -3.78 11.77 2.26
CA THR A 160 -3.14 11.08 1.15
C THR A 160 -4.17 10.76 0.07
N VAL A 161 -4.53 11.75 -0.74
CA VAL A 161 -5.54 11.64 -1.80
C VAL A 161 -5.32 10.45 -2.75
N PRO A 162 -4.09 10.11 -3.17
CA PRO A 162 -3.84 8.94 -4.01
C PRO A 162 -4.37 7.62 -3.43
N ALA A 163 -4.51 7.51 -2.10
CA ALA A 163 -5.07 6.31 -1.47
C ALA A 163 -6.54 6.08 -1.84
N ILE A 164 -7.32 7.14 -2.03
CA ILE A 164 -8.73 7.05 -2.43
C ILE A 164 -8.82 6.44 -3.82
N LEU A 165 -8.06 6.96 -4.79
CA LEU A 165 -8.04 6.45 -6.15
C LEU A 165 -7.54 5.00 -6.21
N TRP A 166 -6.57 4.66 -5.38
CA TRP A 166 -6.06 3.30 -5.27
C TRP A 166 -7.11 2.33 -4.70
N LEU A 167 -7.87 2.75 -3.70
CA LEU A 167 -8.97 1.96 -3.14
C LEU A 167 -10.09 1.78 -4.17
N GLU A 168 -10.47 2.81 -4.91
CA GLU A 168 -11.46 2.70 -5.99
C GLU A 168 -11.03 1.70 -7.06
N HIS A 169 -9.77 1.77 -7.50
CA HIS A 169 -9.23 0.88 -8.53
C HIS A 169 -9.18 -0.59 -8.08
N ASN A 170 -8.69 -0.85 -6.85
CA ASN A 170 -8.42 -2.22 -6.40
C ASN A 170 -9.61 -2.89 -5.68
N TYR A 171 -10.56 -2.12 -5.14
CA TYR A 171 -11.68 -2.66 -4.36
C TYR A 171 -13.05 -2.33 -4.96
N ASN A 172 -13.08 -1.73 -6.15
CA ASN A 172 -14.30 -1.39 -6.88
C ASN A 172 -15.28 -0.56 -6.03
N CYS A 173 -14.77 0.30 -5.18
CA CYS A 173 -15.54 1.29 -4.42
C CYS A 173 -15.63 2.61 -5.21
N ASP A 174 -16.51 3.50 -4.78
CA ASP A 174 -16.76 4.79 -5.44
C ASP A 174 -16.98 5.86 -4.37
N CYS A 175 -16.02 6.76 -4.20
CA CYS A 175 -16.06 7.80 -3.16
C CYS A 175 -17.21 8.79 -3.35
N SER A 176 -17.84 8.86 -4.52
CA SER A 176 -19.04 9.68 -4.75
C SER A 176 -20.32 9.03 -4.22
N LYS A 177 -20.32 7.74 -3.97
CA LYS A 177 -21.49 6.95 -3.52
C LYS A 177 -21.36 6.45 -2.10
N GLU A 178 -20.15 6.21 -1.65
CA GLU A 178 -19.88 5.64 -0.33
C GLU A 178 -18.66 6.28 0.35
N PRO A 179 -18.58 6.23 1.67
CA PRO A 179 -17.46 6.81 2.41
C PRO A 179 -16.22 5.91 2.29
N VAL A 180 -15.39 6.13 1.28
CA VAL A 180 -14.09 5.46 1.11
C VAL A 180 -13.06 6.07 2.05
N ALA A 181 -12.91 7.40 1.99
CA ALA A 181 -12.10 8.18 2.92
C ALA A 181 -12.53 9.65 2.88
N TYR A 182 -12.29 10.36 3.96
CA TYR A 182 -12.62 11.78 4.09
C TYR A 182 -11.36 12.61 4.30
N GLY A 183 -11.38 13.85 3.83
CA GLY A 183 -10.51 14.92 4.31
C GLY A 183 -11.20 15.71 5.41
N ALA A 184 -10.45 16.16 6.40
CA ALA A 184 -10.93 17.16 7.34
C ALA A 184 -10.64 18.56 6.77
N LEU A 185 -11.60 19.49 6.94
CA LEU A 185 -11.30 20.90 6.73
C LEU A 185 -10.26 21.30 7.78
N SER A 186 -9.09 21.66 7.32
CA SER A 186 -7.97 22.02 8.19
C SER A 186 -7.17 23.16 7.57
N THR A 187 -6.46 23.87 8.42
CA THR A 187 -5.48 24.87 8.01
C THR A 187 -4.11 24.21 7.80
N GLU A 188 -3.21 24.92 7.15
CA GLU A 188 -1.84 24.51 6.93
C GLU A 188 -0.87 25.56 7.48
N HIS A 189 0.33 25.14 7.91
CA HIS A 189 1.30 26.02 8.60
C HIS A 189 1.65 27.27 7.78
N SER A 190 1.97 27.12 6.50
CA SER A 190 2.33 28.24 5.65
C SER A 190 1.18 29.18 5.39
N VAL A 191 -0.04 28.68 5.28
CA VAL A 191 -1.27 29.47 5.15
C VAL A 191 -1.54 30.25 6.43
N MET A 192 -1.38 29.61 7.61
CA MET A 192 -1.55 30.27 8.91
C MET A 192 -0.50 31.38 9.11
N CYS A 193 0.76 31.12 8.76
CA CYS A 193 1.83 32.11 8.84
C CYS A 193 1.59 33.30 7.89
N SER A 194 1.15 33.03 6.67
CA SER A 194 0.85 34.08 5.69
C SER A 194 -0.33 34.93 6.13
N ASN A 195 -1.38 34.31 6.63
CA ASN A 195 -2.55 35.01 7.16
C ASN A 195 -2.21 35.85 8.39
N PHE A 196 -1.38 35.31 9.31
CA PHE A 196 -0.90 36.08 10.47
C PHE A 196 -0.14 37.34 10.04
N ALA A 197 0.69 37.23 9.00
CA ALA A 197 1.42 38.38 8.47
C ALA A 197 0.49 39.46 7.88
N VAL A 198 -0.68 39.07 7.35
CA VAL A 198 -1.69 39.99 6.81
C VAL A 198 -2.56 40.57 7.92
N ASP A 199 -3.04 39.73 8.83
CA ASP A 199 -4.03 40.13 9.86
C ASP A 199 -3.36 40.76 11.10
N GLY A 200 -2.08 40.52 11.34
CA GLY A 200 -1.29 41.07 12.42
C GLY A 200 -1.49 40.37 13.79
N ASP A 201 -2.52 39.56 13.95
CA ASP A 201 -2.80 38.79 15.15
C ASP A 201 -3.62 37.51 14.87
N GLU A 202 -3.48 36.51 15.76
CA GLU A 202 -4.13 35.22 15.60
C GLU A 202 -5.64 35.27 15.79
N VAL A 203 -6.15 36.15 16.62
CA VAL A 203 -7.59 36.25 16.93
C VAL A 203 -8.36 36.75 15.70
N THR A 204 -7.84 37.74 15.02
CA THR A 204 -8.41 38.28 13.78
C THR A 204 -8.37 37.22 12.68
N GLN A 205 -7.22 36.52 12.55
CA GLN A 205 -7.07 35.42 11.63
C GLN A 205 -8.10 34.30 11.86
N ILE A 206 -8.23 33.83 13.09
CA ILE A 206 -9.17 32.73 13.43
C ILE A 206 -10.61 33.17 13.19
N ARG A 207 -10.97 34.39 13.57
CA ARG A 207 -12.32 34.94 13.32
C ARG A 207 -12.64 34.95 11.82
N ARG A 208 -11.72 35.37 10.99
CA ARG A 208 -11.88 35.37 9.52
C ARG A 208 -12.05 33.99 8.92
N LEU A 209 -11.41 32.96 9.50
CA LEU A 209 -11.54 31.57 9.05
C LEU A 209 -12.86 30.92 9.48
N LEU A 210 -13.54 31.45 10.52
CA LEU A 210 -14.80 30.92 11.04
C LEU A 210 -16.05 31.60 10.42
N CYS A 211 -15.87 32.66 9.65
CA CYS A 211 -16.91 33.37 8.93
C CYS A 211 -16.94 33.01 7.46
#